data_0b33e953024652df2a9778d80f3d2a8b
#
_entry.id   0b33e953024652df2a9778d80f3d2a8b
#
_cell.length_a   1.000
_cell.length_b   1.000
_cell.length_c   1.000
_cell.angle_alpha   90.00
_cell.angle_beta   90.00
_cell.angle_gamma   90.00
#
_symmetry.space_group_name_H-M   'P 1'
#
loop_
_entity.id
_entity.type
_entity.pdbx_description
1 polymer ?
#
loop_
_entity_poly.entity_id
_entity_poly.type
_entity_poly.pdbx_seq_one_letter_code
_entity_poly.pdbx_strand_id
1 'polypeptide(L)'
;ATNLTDSLATSNPVLTPVAAPAEMNMLDMAIKGGWIMIILGIFSVVCFYILFERMYAIRKAGKEDPMFMEKIKDYILSGEIKSALSYCRSMNTPSARMIEKGISRLGRPVNDVQVAIENVGNLEVAKLEKGLTIMATISGGAPMLGFLGTVTGMVRAFYEMANAGNN
;
A
#
# COMPACT_ATOMS: atom_id res chain seq x y z
N ALA A 1 -35.99 -76.23 19.47
CA ALA A 1 -36.53 -75.14 18.74
C ALA A 1 -36.75 -73.95 19.69
N THR A 2 -35.78 -73.24 20.07
CA THR A 2 -35.93 -72.00 20.86
C THR A 2 -34.70 -71.13 20.69
N ASN A 3 -34.96 -69.95 20.12
CA ASN A 3 -34.21 -68.70 20.42
C ASN A 3 -32.79 -68.51 19.84
N LEU A 4 -32.73 -68.38 18.51
CA LEU A 4 -31.59 -67.87 17.80
C LEU A 4 -31.85 -66.52 17.09
N THR A 5 -32.96 -65.85 17.47
CA THR A 5 -33.38 -64.57 16.81
C THR A 5 -33.20 -63.32 17.68
N ASP A 6 -32.63 -63.48 18.88
CA ASP A 6 -32.55 -62.32 19.83
C ASP A 6 -31.12 -61.76 20.03
N SER A 7 -30.19 -62.17 19.17
CA SER A 7 -28.78 -61.72 19.35
C SER A 7 -28.26 -60.78 18.27
N LEU A 8 -29.12 -60.24 17.39
CA LEU A 8 -28.72 -59.35 16.30
C LEU A 8 -29.28 -57.89 16.37
N ALA A 9 -29.82 -57.51 17.49
CA ALA A 9 -30.41 -56.21 17.65
C ALA A 9 -29.74 -55.38 18.75
N THR A 10 -28.43 -55.17 18.75
CA THR A 10 -27.85 -54.07 19.55
C THR A 10 -26.41 -53.79 19.09
N SER A 11 -26.23 -53.31 17.86
CA SER A 11 -25.03 -52.52 17.51
C SER A 11 -25.45 -51.37 16.60
N ASN A 12 -26.24 -50.47 17.16
CA ASN A 12 -26.29 -49.12 16.59
C ASN A 12 -24.96 -48.44 16.89
N PRO A 13 -24.14 -48.12 15.91
CA PRO A 13 -23.08 -47.17 16.13
C PRO A 13 -23.73 -45.84 16.55
N VAL A 14 -23.53 -45.46 17.80
CA VAL A 14 -23.83 -44.12 18.25
C VAL A 14 -23.05 -43.20 17.31
N LEU A 15 -23.74 -42.67 16.32
CA LEU A 15 -23.29 -41.52 15.56
C LEU A 15 -23.18 -40.37 16.54
N THR A 16 -22.04 -40.26 17.17
CA THR A 16 -21.67 -39.02 17.85
C THR A 16 -21.89 -37.90 16.82
N PRO A 17 -22.73 -36.89 17.12
CA PRO A 17 -22.91 -35.80 16.20
C PRO A 17 -21.52 -35.19 15.96
N VAL A 18 -21.06 -35.31 14.72
CA VAL A 18 -19.88 -34.53 14.28
C VAL A 18 -20.25 -33.10 14.63
N ALA A 19 -19.54 -32.56 15.62
CA ALA A 19 -19.73 -31.18 16.05
C ALA A 19 -19.70 -30.33 14.81
N ALA A 20 -20.81 -29.63 14.54
CA ALA A 20 -20.90 -28.70 13.44
C ALA A 20 -19.64 -27.81 13.49
N PRO A 21 -18.99 -27.51 12.36
CA PRO A 21 -17.82 -26.66 12.36
C PRO A 21 -18.23 -25.36 13.04
N ALA A 22 -17.67 -25.12 14.22
CA ALA A 22 -17.88 -23.86 14.94
C ALA A 22 -17.60 -22.76 13.92
N GLU A 23 -18.57 -21.90 13.68
CA GLU A 23 -18.39 -20.75 12.79
C GLU A 23 -17.19 -19.94 13.33
N MET A 24 -16.01 -20.23 12.77
CA MET A 24 -14.80 -19.56 13.18
C MET A 24 -14.85 -18.15 12.61
N ASN A 25 -15.17 -17.21 13.48
CA ASN A 25 -15.11 -15.80 13.15
C ASN A 25 -13.70 -15.45 12.67
N MET A 26 -13.59 -14.68 11.59
CA MET A 26 -12.28 -14.25 11.06
C MET A 26 -11.37 -13.60 12.13
N LEU A 27 -11.98 -12.95 13.13
CA LEU A 27 -11.28 -12.37 14.28
C LEU A 27 -10.65 -13.45 15.18
N ASP A 28 -11.32 -14.56 15.44
CA ASP A 28 -10.79 -15.67 16.24
C ASP A 28 -9.62 -16.36 15.52
N MET A 29 -9.69 -16.49 14.20
CA MET A 29 -8.58 -16.97 13.38
C MET A 29 -7.38 -16.01 13.44
N ALA A 30 -7.62 -14.70 13.38
CA ALA A 30 -6.58 -13.70 13.48
C ALA A 30 -5.87 -13.72 14.85
N ILE A 31 -6.62 -13.88 15.94
CA ILE A 31 -6.08 -13.98 17.31
C ILE A 31 -5.24 -15.26 17.48
N LYS A 32 -5.69 -16.38 16.90
CA LYS A 32 -4.95 -17.67 16.90
C LYS A 32 -3.69 -17.63 16.04
N GLY A 33 -3.57 -16.72 15.08
CA GLY A 33 -2.38 -16.52 14.24
C GLY A 33 -1.13 -16.00 15.00
N GLY A 34 -1.26 -15.68 16.28
CA GLY A 34 -0.15 -15.31 17.17
C GLY A 34 0.46 -13.93 16.84
N TRP A 35 1.69 -13.71 17.31
CA TRP A 35 2.38 -12.41 17.24
C TRP A 35 2.71 -11.95 15.80
N ILE A 36 2.86 -12.89 14.86
CA ILE A 36 3.11 -12.59 13.44
C ILE A 36 1.95 -11.78 12.85
N MET A 37 0.72 -12.08 13.28
CA MET A 37 -0.47 -11.38 12.84
C MET A 37 -0.48 -9.90 13.31
N ILE A 38 0.10 -9.62 14.48
CA ILE A 38 0.24 -8.26 14.99
C ILE A 38 1.20 -7.45 14.11
N ILE A 39 2.35 -8.03 13.74
CA ILE A 39 3.31 -7.37 12.84
C ILE A 39 2.67 -7.08 11.49
N LEU A 40 1.94 -8.05 10.93
CA LEU A 40 1.24 -7.88 9.66
C LEU A 40 0.16 -6.79 9.76
N GLY A 41 -0.55 -6.73 10.87
CA GLY A 41 -1.52 -5.68 11.17
C GLY A 41 -0.89 -4.28 11.20
N ILE A 42 0.26 -4.13 11.85
CA ILE A 42 1.01 -2.87 11.89
C ILE A 42 1.45 -2.46 10.47
N PHE A 43 1.98 -3.39 9.68
CA PHE A 43 2.36 -3.11 8.29
C PHE A 43 1.17 -2.69 7.44
N SER A 44 0.02 -3.31 7.64
CA SER A 44 -1.23 -2.93 6.96
C SER A 44 -1.61 -1.48 7.27
N VAL A 45 -1.63 -1.09 8.55
CA VAL A 45 -1.97 0.27 8.97
C VAL A 45 -0.98 1.29 8.41
N VAL A 46 0.33 1.01 8.48
CA VAL A 46 1.37 1.89 7.93
C VAL A 46 1.21 2.05 6.41
N CYS A 47 0.93 0.95 5.71
CA CYS A 47 0.72 0.96 4.27
C CYS A 47 -0.51 1.81 3.88
N PHE A 48 -1.63 1.65 4.59
CA PHE A 48 -2.83 2.48 4.38
C PHE A 48 -2.57 3.96 4.65
N TYR A 49 -1.86 4.28 5.73
CA TYR A 49 -1.51 5.66 6.06
C TYR A 49 -0.69 6.31 4.94
N ILE A 50 0.38 5.65 4.48
CA ILE A 50 1.24 6.15 3.40
C ILE A 50 0.44 6.28 2.10
N LEU A 51 -0.43 5.31 1.78
CA LEU A 51 -1.26 5.34 0.58
C LEU A 51 -2.18 6.56 0.55
N PHE A 52 -2.89 6.84 1.66
CA PHE A 52 -3.76 8.00 1.74
C PHE A 52 -2.99 9.33 1.68
N GLU A 53 -1.88 9.43 2.39
CA GLU A 53 -1.00 10.60 2.34
C GLU A 53 -0.52 10.87 0.90
N ARG A 54 -0.05 9.84 0.21
CA ARG A 54 0.46 9.96 -1.16
C ARG A 54 -0.63 10.24 -2.18
N MET A 55 -1.77 9.61 -2.04
CA MET A 55 -2.91 9.90 -2.91
C MET A 55 -3.33 11.37 -2.79
N TYR A 56 -3.35 11.91 -1.57
CA TYR A 56 -3.64 13.32 -1.35
C TYR A 56 -2.57 14.24 -1.95
N ALA A 57 -1.28 13.92 -1.74
CA ALA A 57 -0.16 14.70 -2.26
C ALA A 57 -0.15 14.73 -3.80
N ILE A 58 -0.36 13.59 -4.46
CA ILE A 58 -0.42 13.46 -5.92
C ILE A 58 -1.63 14.23 -6.48
N ARG A 59 -2.80 14.08 -5.86
CA ARG A 59 -4.00 14.82 -6.29
C ARG A 59 -3.84 16.33 -6.14
N LYS A 60 -3.15 16.77 -5.09
CA LYS A 60 -2.84 18.19 -4.89
C LYS A 60 -1.83 18.71 -5.92
N ALA A 61 -0.82 17.90 -6.26
CA ALA A 61 0.18 18.23 -7.26
C ALA A 61 -0.41 18.29 -8.69
N GLY A 62 -1.39 17.42 -8.99
CA GLY A 62 -2.05 17.36 -10.29
C GLY A 62 -3.19 18.35 -10.49
N LYS A 63 -3.56 19.15 -9.47
CA LYS A 63 -4.52 20.24 -9.64
C LYS A 63 -3.85 21.43 -10.30
N GLU A 64 -3.79 21.40 -11.62
CA GLU A 64 -3.39 22.56 -12.42
C GLU A 64 -4.62 23.40 -12.78
N ASP A 65 -4.49 24.71 -12.63
CA ASP A 65 -5.48 25.63 -13.17
C ASP A 65 -5.32 25.65 -14.71
N PRO A 66 -6.36 25.27 -15.48
CA PRO A 66 -6.25 25.27 -16.95
C PRO A 66 -5.87 26.64 -17.52
N MET A 67 -6.17 27.72 -16.81
CA MET A 67 -5.79 29.08 -17.20
C MET A 67 -4.35 29.45 -16.83
N PHE A 68 -3.63 28.59 -16.06
CA PHE A 68 -2.28 28.89 -15.61
C PHE A 68 -1.31 29.12 -16.77
N MET A 69 -1.33 28.23 -17.75
CA MET A 69 -0.44 28.30 -18.90
C MET A 69 -0.74 29.51 -19.79
N GLU A 70 -2.03 29.85 -19.94
CA GLU A 70 -2.47 31.00 -20.73
C GLU A 70 -2.00 32.32 -20.10
N LYS A 71 -2.17 32.49 -18.80
CA LYS A 71 -1.69 33.67 -18.08
C LYS A 71 -0.17 33.84 -18.15
N ILE A 72 0.58 32.75 -18.04
CA ILE A 72 2.04 32.80 -18.16
C ILE A 72 2.44 33.22 -19.58
N LYS A 73 1.77 32.68 -20.60
CA LYS A 73 1.98 33.06 -21.98
C LYS A 73 1.74 34.56 -22.18
N ASP A 74 0.67 35.09 -21.63
CA ASP A 74 0.35 36.51 -21.73
C ASP A 74 1.40 37.39 -21.05
N TYR A 75 1.85 37.07 -19.86
CA TYR A 75 2.94 37.78 -19.17
C TYR A 75 4.26 37.75 -19.95
N ILE A 76 4.58 36.62 -20.58
CA ILE A 76 5.83 36.50 -21.38
C ILE A 76 5.70 37.33 -22.66
N LEU A 77 4.55 37.31 -23.35
CA LEU A 77 4.32 38.08 -24.56
C LEU A 77 4.28 39.59 -24.28
N SER A 78 3.81 39.99 -23.10
CA SER A 78 3.80 41.40 -22.63
C SER A 78 5.19 41.88 -22.15
N GLY A 79 6.18 40.98 -22.10
CA GLY A 79 7.51 41.29 -21.58
C GLY A 79 7.62 41.40 -20.05
N GLU A 80 6.55 41.11 -19.32
CA GLU A 80 6.46 41.19 -17.86
C GLU A 80 7.05 39.94 -17.16
N ILE A 81 8.33 39.67 -17.36
CA ILE A 81 9.00 38.48 -16.82
C ILE A 81 8.92 38.38 -15.29
N LYS A 82 8.99 39.55 -14.58
CA LYS A 82 8.89 39.58 -13.11
C LYS A 82 7.53 39.17 -12.61
N SER A 83 6.45 39.60 -13.30
CA SER A 83 5.07 39.21 -12.99
C SER A 83 4.85 37.72 -13.22
N ALA A 84 5.34 37.18 -14.33
CA ALA A 84 5.33 35.75 -14.61
C ALA A 84 6.02 34.91 -13.52
N LEU A 85 7.20 35.31 -13.08
CA LEU A 85 7.95 34.63 -12.00
C LEU A 85 7.20 34.69 -10.67
N SER A 86 6.66 35.86 -10.31
CA SER A 86 5.87 36.03 -9.08
C SER A 86 4.61 35.15 -9.09
N TYR A 87 3.94 35.06 -10.24
CA TYR A 87 2.77 34.21 -10.41
C TYR A 87 3.12 32.72 -10.30
N CYS A 88 4.20 32.26 -10.92
CA CYS A 88 4.67 30.88 -10.76
C CYS A 88 4.96 30.54 -9.28
N ARG A 89 5.58 31.45 -8.52
CA ARG A 89 5.86 31.26 -7.08
C ARG A 89 4.60 31.15 -6.23
N SER A 90 3.56 31.88 -6.58
CA SER A 90 2.30 31.86 -5.83
C SER A 90 1.55 30.54 -5.96
N MET A 91 1.71 29.83 -7.08
CA MET A 91 0.96 28.60 -7.39
C MET A 91 1.45 27.35 -6.68
N ASN A 92 2.67 27.32 -6.17
CA ASN A 92 3.28 26.23 -5.39
C ASN A 92 3.02 24.80 -5.93
N THR A 93 2.86 24.64 -7.26
CA THR A 93 2.71 23.36 -7.95
C THR A 93 4.04 22.92 -8.56
N PRO A 94 4.27 21.61 -8.78
CA PRO A 94 5.46 21.11 -9.47
C PRO A 94 5.68 21.75 -10.84
N SER A 95 4.63 21.85 -11.63
CA SER A 95 4.67 22.46 -12.98
C SER A 95 5.04 23.95 -12.92
N ALA A 96 4.51 24.69 -11.94
CA ALA A 96 4.87 26.10 -11.76
C ALA A 96 6.35 26.29 -11.45
N ARG A 97 6.95 25.42 -10.65
CA ARG A 97 8.40 25.46 -10.35
C ARG A 97 9.26 25.11 -11.56
N MET A 98 8.81 24.17 -12.39
CA MET A 98 9.49 23.83 -13.64
C MET A 98 9.48 25.03 -14.59
N ILE A 99 8.32 25.68 -14.75
CA ILE A 99 8.16 26.85 -15.62
C ILE A 99 8.92 28.06 -15.05
N GLU A 100 8.87 28.31 -13.74
CA GLU A 100 9.67 29.34 -13.08
C GLU A 100 11.16 29.22 -13.46
N LYS A 101 11.68 27.97 -13.42
CA LYS A 101 13.09 27.71 -13.77
C LYS A 101 13.35 27.96 -15.26
N GLY A 102 12.42 27.58 -16.13
CA GLY A 102 12.52 27.87 -17.55
C GLY A 102 12.54 29.38 -17.83
N ILE A 103 11.60 30.11 -17.24
CA ILE A 103 11.53 31.59 -17.37
C ILE A 103 12.80 32.26 -16.84
N SER A 104 13.36 31.78 -15.74
CA SER A 104 14.61 32.34 -15.16
C SER A 104 15.83 32.17 -16.06
N ARG A 105 15.74 31.33 -17.10
CA ARG A 105 16.77 31.05 -18.09
C ARG A 105 16.45 31.63 -19.47
N LEU A 106 15.41 32.46 -19.59
CA LEU A 106 15.11 33.16 -20.83
C LEU A 106 16.33 33.99 -21.30
N GLY A 107 16.60 33.94 -22.62
CA GLY A 107 17.79 34.56 -23.22
C GLY A 107 19.02 33.67 -23.33
N ARG A 108 18.96 32.44 -22.83
CA ARG A 108 20.00 31.41 -23.05
C ARG A 108 19.63 30.48 -24.21
N PRO A 109 20.57 29.68 -24.70
CA PRO A 109 20.26 28.64 -25.69
C PRO A 109 19.13 27.74 -25.22
N VAL A 110 18.24 27.33 -26.13
CA VAL A 110 17.04 26.52 -25.81
C VAL A 110 17.40 25.24 -25.06
N ASN A 111 18.52 24.63 -25.41
CA ASN A 111 19.02 23.43 -24.76
C ASN A 111 19.28 23.65 -23.25
N ASP A 112 19.88 24.79 -22.86
CA ASP A 112 20.12 25.13 -21.46
C ASP A 112 18.82 25.35 -20.67
N VAL A 113 17.80 25.90 -21.31
CA VAL A 113 16.47 26.07 -20.75
C VAL A 113 15.82 24.73 -20.53
N GLN A 114 15.87 23.84 -21.53
CA GLN A 114 15.29 22.50 -21.47
C GLN A 114 15.94 21.67 -20.35
N VAL A 115 17.25 21.62 -20.28
CA VAL A 115 17.99 20.91 -19.23
C VAL A 115 17.65 21.46 -17.84
N ALA A 116 17.48 22.77 -17.70
CA ALA A 116 17.11 23.38 -16.43
C ALA A 116 15.71 23.00 -15.97
N ILE A 117 14.75 22.90 -16.90
CA ILE A 117 13.37 22.45 -16.62
C ILE A 117 13.38 20.98 -16.23
N GLU A 118 14.09 20.14 -17.00
CA GLU A 118 14.19 18.70 -16.78
C GLU A 118 14.80 18.38 -15.40
N ASN A 119 15.87 19.08 -15.01
CA ASN A 119 16.48 18.91 -13.69
C ASN A 119 15.50 19.22 -12.55
N VAL A 120 14.67 20.27 -12.67
CA VAL A 120 13.66 20.58 -11.66
C VAL A 120 12.55 19.53 -11.71
N GLY A 121 12.14 19.06 -12.89
CA GLY A 121 11.17 17.98 -13.06
C GLY A 121 11.60 16.71 -12.33
N ASN A 122 12.83 16.29 -12.55
CA ASN A 122 13.40 15.11 -11.87
C ASN A 122 13.42 15.27 -10.34
N LEU A 123 13.72 16.47 -9.82
CA LEU A 123 13.67 16.75 -8.38
C LEU A 123 12.24 16.69 -7.82
N GLU A 124 11.26 17.20 -8.56
CA GLU A 124 9.85 17.15 -8.13
C GLU A 124 9.31 15.70 -8.17
N VAL A 125 9.67 14.91 -9.20
CA VAL A 125 9.35 13.48 -9.26
C VAL A 125 9.99 12.73 -8.07
N ALA A 126 11.26 12.95 -7.80
CA ALA A 126 11.95 12.32 -6.68
C ALA A 126 11.29 12.65 -5.32
N LYS A 127 10.78 13.87 -5.13
CA LYS A 127 10.00 14.24 -3.93
C LYS A 127 8.69 13.46 -3.84
N LEU A 128 8.00 13.25 -4.96
CA LEU A 128 6.76 12.47 -5.01
C LEU A 128 7.03 10.98 -4.77
N GLU A 129 8.15 10.46 -5.22
CA GLU A 129 8.54 9.05 -5.07
C GLU A 129 9.01 8.69 -3.66
N LYS A 130 9.44 9.66 -2.86
CA LYS A 130 10.08 9.43 -1.55
C LYS A 130 9.30 8.51 -0.60
N GLY A 131 7.97 8.45 -0.67
CA GLY A 131 7.16 7.54 0.15
C GLY A 131 6.87 6.19 -0.51
N LEU A 132 7.00 6.09 -1.84
CA LEU A 132 6.71 4.87 -2.58
C LEU A 132 7.77 3.79 -2.33
N THR A 133 9.00 4.17 -2.03
CA THR A 133 10.09 3.24 -1.70
C THR A 133 9.76 2.40 -0.47
N ILE A 134 9.14 2.99 0.56
CA ILE A 134 8.72 2.27 1.77
C ILE A 134 7.61 1.27 1.41
N MET A 135 6.64 1.68 0.58
CA MET A 135 5.57 0.77 0.12
C MET A 135 6.13 -0.40 -0.69
N ALA A 136 7.11 -0.15 -1.56
CA ALA A 136 7.79 -1.20 -2.33
C ALA A 136 8.51 -2.19 -1.41
N THR A 137 9.19 -1.72 -0.37
CA THR A 137 9.85 -2.59 0.62
C THR A 137 8.84 -3.44 1.38
N ILE A 138 7.72 -2.87 1.83
CA ILE A 138 6.65 -3.62 2.51
C ILE A 138 6.02 -4.64 1.57
N SER A 139 5.77 -4.27 0.32
CA SER A 139 5.20 -5.16 -0.69
C SER A 139 6.10 -6.37 -0.98
N GLY A 140 7.43 -6.19 -0.98
CA GLY A 140 8.39 -7.30 -1.12
C GLY A 140 8.52 -8.17 0.13
N GLY A 141 8.45 -7.56 1.32
CA GLY A 141 8.62 -8.26 2.60
C GLY A 141 7.37 -8.98 3.11
N ALA A 142 6.17 -8.46 2.83
CA ALA A 142 4.92 -9.00 3.35
C ALA A 142 4.66 -10.47 2.95
N PRO A 143 4.88 -10.91 1.68
CA PRO A 143 4.73 -12.31 1.31
C PRO A 143 5.72 -13.23 2.04
N MET A 144 6.95 -12.77 2.30
CA MET A 144 7.94 -13.56 3.05
C MET A 144 7.50 -13.78 4.50
N LEU A 145 6.95 -12.75 5.14
CA LEU A 145 6.36 -12.88 6.49
C LEU A 145 5.13 -13.79 6.51
N GLY A 146 4.30 -13.74 5.47
CA GLY A 146 3.18 -14.65 5.30
C GLY A 146 3.62 -16.10 5.19
N PHE A 147 4.65 -16.39 4.40
CA PHE A 147 5.25 -17.73 4.29
C PHE A 147 5.84 -18.20 5.63
N LEU A 148 6.58 -17.34 6.34
CA LEU A 148 7.08 -17.63 7.67
C LEU A 148 5.94 -17.98 8.64
N GLY A 149 4.80 -17.29 8.55
CA GLY A 149 3.60 -17.57 9.32
C GLY A 149 3.03 -18.96 9.07
N THR A 150 2.99 -19.41 7.81
CA THR A 150 2.50 -20.77 7.48
C THR A 150 3.45 -21.86 8.01
N VAL A 151 4.75 -21.67 7.85
CA VAL A 151 5.75 -22.63 8.36
C VAL A 151 5.67 -22.74 9.89
N THR A 152 5.64 -21.60 10.58
CA THR A 152 5.53 -21.55 12.05
C THR A 152 4.22 -22.17 12.53
N GLY A 153 3.12 -21.93 11.81
CA GLY A 153 1.81 -22.52 12.09
C GLY A 153 1.82 -24.05 11.97
N MET A 154 2.45 -24.58 10.91
CA MET A 154 2.59 -26.04 10.74
C MET A 154 3.44 -26.67 11.85
N VAL A 155 4.58 -26.07 12.18
CA VAL A 155 5.44 -26.56 13.27
C VAL A 155 4.67 -26.63 14.58
N ARG A 156 3.89 -25.58 14.89
CA ARG A 156 3.07 -25.54 16.10
C ARG A 156 1.97 -26.62 16.09
N ALA A 157 1.30 -26.80 14.95
CA ALA A 157 0.26 -27.82 14.81
C ALA A 157 0.83 -29.25 15.02
N PHE A 158 1.98 -29.55 14.46
CA PHE A 158 2.66 -30.83 14.69
C PHE A 158 3.11 -31.03 16.14
N TYR A 159 3.59 -29.98 16.78
CA TYR A 159 3.96 -30.02 18.18
C TYR A 159 2.75 -30.30 19.09
N GLU A 160 1.61 -29.64 18.83
CA GLU A 160 0.36 -29.86 19.56
C GLU A 160 -0.18 -31.30 19.35
N MET A 161 -0.12 -31.82 18.11
CA MET A 161 -0.49 -33.21 17.82
C MET A 161 0.41 -34.24 18.53
N ALA A 162 1.70 -33.99 18.53
CA ALA A 162 2.66 -34.88 19.22
C ALA A 162 2.39 -34.93 20.72
N ASN A 163 2.04 -33.81 21.34
CA ASN A 163 1.74 -33.75 22.77
C ASN A 163 0.36 -34.36 23.09
N ALA A 164 -0.62 -34.23 22.20
CA ALA A 164 -1.96 -34.81 22.39
C ALA A 164 -1.94 -36.34 22.20
N GLY A 165 -1.05 -36.88 21.39
CA GLY A 165 -0.86 -38.33 21.21
C GLY A 165 -0.14 -39.04 22.36
N ASN A 166 0.37 -38.32 23.34
CA ASN A 166 1.13 -38.83 24.48
C ASN A 166 0.29 -38.92 25.78
N ASN A 167 -0.98 -38.62 25.74
CA ASN A 167 -1.97 -38.79 26.79
C ASN A 167 -2.98 -39.86 26.38
#